data_255cc70d2537e9c3b5ce1921be6af5ba
#
_entry.id   255cc70d2537e9c3b5ce1921be6af5ba
#
_cell.length_a   1.000
_cell.length_b   1.000
_cell.length_c   1.000
_cell.angle_alpha   90.00
_cell.angle_beta   90.00
_cell.angle_gamma   90.00
#
_symmetry.space_group_name_H-M   'P 1'
#
loop_
_entity.id
_entity.type
_entity.pdbx_description
1 polymer ?
#
loop_
_entity_poly.entity_id
_entity_poly.type
_entity_poly.pdbx_seq_one_letter_code
_entity_poly.pdbx_strand_id
1 'polypeptide(L)'
;AAFLDWLTGEHARGRTLILATASDRIVAEQVAAHVGLFSDVLASDAQHNLRGKKKAEALIARYGDMKFGYAGNSHHDLPVWEHSGQIIVVNPENNLLDKINDKADIVFE
;
A
#
# COMPACT_ATOMS: atom_id res chain seq x y z
N ALA A 1 -16.97 -2.20 3.08
CA ALA A 1 -16.37 -2.60 1.82
C ALA A 1 -15.47 -3.81 2.01
N ALA A 2 -15.34 -4.63 0.97
CA ALA A 2 -14.61 -5.90 1.05
C ALA A 2 -13.13 -5.70 1.45
N PHE A 3 -12.50 -4.67 0.92
CA PHE A 3 -11.09 -4.42 1.24
C PHE A 3 -10.91 -4.03 2.71
N LEU A 4 -11.77 -3.15 3.22
CA LEU A 4 -11.70 -2.73 4.62
C LEU A 4 -11.98 -3.91 5.57
N ASP A 5 -12.91 -4.77 5.20
CA ASP A 5 -13.20 -5.98 5.96
C ASP A 5 -11.99 -6.92 5.98
N TRP A 6 -11.31 -7.04 4.84
CA TRP A 6 -10.09 -7.84 4.75
C TRP A 6 -8.98 -7.27 5.63
N LEU A 7 -8.78 -5.93 5.62
CA LEU A 7 -7.79 -5.28 6.50
C LEU A 7 -8.11 -5.52 7.98
N THR A 8 -9.39 -5.42 8.34
CA THR A 8 -9.82 -5.66 9.72
C THR A 8 -9.48 -7.09 10.14
N GLY A 9 -9.72 -8.07 9.27
CA GLY A 9 -9.37 -9.45 9.52
C GLY A 9 -7.87 -9.68 9.67
N GLU A 10 -7.07 -9.04 8.83
CA GLU A 10 -5.61 -9.16 8.90
C GLU A 10 -5.07 -8.52 10.19
N HIS A 11 -5.62 -7.39 10.59
CA HIS A 11 -5.27 -6.75 11.86
C HIS A 11 -5.62 -7.66 13.04
N ALA A 12 -6.77 -8.29 13.00
CA ALA A 12 -7.22 -9.21 14.06
C ALA A 12 -6.30 -10.44 14.18
N ARG A 13 -5.64 -10.83 13.08
CA ARG A 13 -4.68 -11.94 13.09
C ARG A 13 -3.29 -11.53 13.53
N GLY A 14 -3.10 -10.28 13.94
CA GLY A 14 -1.82 -9.78 14.42
C GLY A 14 -0.93 -9.16 13.35
N ARG A 15 -1.43 -8.98 12.12
CA ARG A 15 -0.65 -8.35 11.05
C ARG A 15 -0.55 -6.85 11.29
N THR A 16 0.67 -6.33 11.21
CA THR A 16 0.90 -4.88 11.33
C THR A 16 0.52 -4.19 10.02
N LEU A 17 -0.32 -3.16 10.12
CA LEU A 17 -0.77 -2.39 8.97
C LEU A 17 -0.16 -0.99 9.00
N ILE A 18 0.36 -0.58 7.86
CA ILE A 18 1.01 0.73 7.68
C ILE A 18 0.31 1.45 6.54
N LEU A 19 -0.02 2.71 6.73
CA LEU A 19 -0.55 3.55 5.64
C LEU A 19 0.62 4.22 4.93
N ALA A 20 0.88 3.83 3.69
CA ALA A 20 1.93 4.43 2.86
C ALA A 20 1.27 5.18 1.72
N THR A 21 1.51 6.49 1.63
CA THR A 21 0.80 7.34 0.67
C THR A 21 1.67 8.50 0.19
N ALA A 22 1.41 8.98 -1.03
CA ALA A 22 2.01 10.19 -1.56
C ALA A 22 1.29 11.45 -1.06
N SER A 23 0.16 11.31 -0.36
CA SER A 23 -0.55 12.43 0.23
C SER A 23 0.26 13.09 1.34
N ASP A 24 -0.07 14.36 1.62
CA ASP A 24 0.52 15.08 2.72
C ASP A 24 0.29 14.36 4.06
N ARG A 25 1.29 14.46 4.95
CA ARG A 25 1.26 13.76 6.24
C ARG A 25 0.03 14.12 7.09
N ILE A 26 -0.39 15.38 7.08
CA ILE A 26 -1.56 15.81 7.87
C ILE A 26 -2.81 15.07 7.41
N VAL A 27 -3.04 15.00 6.10
CA VAL A 27 -4.17 14.28 5.52
C VAL A 27 -4.05 12.79 5.80
N ALA A 28 -2.88 12.22 5.63
CA ALA A 28 -2.64 10.80 5.84
C ALA A 28 -2.90 10.40 7.31
N GLU A 29 -2.47 11.22 8.25
CA GLU A 29 -2.70 10.96 9.67
C GLU A 29 -4.18 11.04 10.04
N GLN A 30 -4.93 11.95 9.42
CA GLN A 30 -6.38 12.03 9.63
C GLN A 30 -7.09 10.77 9.10
N VAL A 31 -6.70 10.29 7.94
CA VAL A 31 -7.26 9.05 7.36
C VAL A 31 -6.92 7.87 8.25
N ALA A 32 -5.67 7.75 8.69
CA ALA A 32 -5.24 6.65 9.55
C ALA A 32 -6.00 6.64 10.88
N ALA A 33 -6.21 7.81 11.48
CA ALA A 33 -6.96 7.93 12.73
C ALA A 33 -8.43 7.53 12.53
N HIS A 34 -9.03 7.91 11.41
CA HIS A 34 -10.42 7.57 11.10
C HIS A 34 -10.60 6.07 10.91
N VAL A 35 -9.70 5.43 10.18
CA VAL A 35 -9.76 3.98 9.95
C VAL A 35 -9.44 3.18 11.21
N GLY A 36 -8.46 3.64 11.99
CA GLY A 36 -8.13 3.06 13.30
C GLY A 36 -7.39 1.72 13.25
N LEU A 37 -6.88 1.29 12.10
CA LEU A 37 -6.22 0.00 11.93
C LEU A 37 -4.70 0.10 11.74
N PHE A 38 -4.18 1.30 11.46
CA PHE A 38 -2.78 1.47 11.08
C PHE A 38 -1.89 1.73 12.29
N SER A 39 -0.77 1.03 12.34
CA SER A 39 0.24 1.21 13.39
C SER A 39 1.17 2.38 13.11
N ASP A 40 1.32 2.76 11.84
CA ASP A 40 2.21 3.84 11.44
C ASP A 40 1.75 4.43 10.11
N VAL A 41 2.29 5.59 9.77
CA VAL A 41 1.99 6.30 8.54
C VAL A 41 3.30 6.69 7.86
N LEU A 42 3.44 6.31 6.59
CA LEU A 42 4.53 6.71 5.73
C LEU A 42 3.95 7.63 4.66
N ALA A 43 4.18 8.93 4.78
CA ALA A 43 3.55 9.93 3.94
C ALA A 43 4.56 10.92 3.36
N SER A 44 4.15 11.64 2.33
CA SER A 44 4.97 12.71 1.75
C SER A 44 5.05 13.90 2.68
N ASP A 45 6.18 14.60 2.62
CA ASP A 45 6.38 15.88 3.31
C ASP A 45 6.99 16.89 2.33
N ALA A 46 7.38 18.06 2.84
CA ALA A 46 7.92 19.13 2.00
C ALA A 46 9.21 18.75 1.29
N GLN A 47 9.93 17.75 1.79
CA GLN A 47 11.24 17.35 1.26
C GLN A 47 11.20 16.01 0.54
N HIS A 48 10.20 15.17 0.84
CA HIS A 48 10.13 13.80 0.33
C HIS A 48 8.77 13.52 -0.30
N ASN A 49 8.77 13.26 -1.58
CA ASN A 49 7.56 12.85 -2.30
C ASN A 49 7.57 11.32 -2.45
N LEU A 50 6.64 10.65 -1.77
CA LEU A 50 6.57 9.19 -1.76
C LEU A 50 5.73 8.65 -2.91
N ARG A 51 6.22 8.78 -4.12
CA ARG A 51 5.59 8.21 -5.31
C ARG A 51 6.49 7.17 -5.96
N GLY A 52 5.88 6.13 -6.51
CA GLY A 52 6.55 5.15 -7.33
C GLY A 52 7.81 4.58 -6.68
N LYS A 53 8.93 4.79 -7.33
CA LYS A 53 10.23 4.25 -6.88
C LYS A 53 10.64 4.75 -5.50
N LYS A 54 10.32 5.99 -5.16
CA LYS A 54 10.69 6.54 -3.84
C LYS A 54 9.92 5.86 -2.73
N LYS A 55 8.65 5.54 -2.96
CA LYS A 55 7.86 4.77 -2.00
C LYS A 55 8.45 3.36 -1.86
N ALA A 56 8.80 2.72 -2.96
CA ALA A 56 9.42 1.40 -2.94
C ALA A 56 10.72 1.40 -2.14
N GLU A 57 11.60 2.39 -2.38
CA GLU A 57 12.86 2.53 -1.67
C GLU A 57 12.65 2.70 -0.16
N ALA A 58 11.68 3.53 0.23
CA ALA A 58 11.37 3.76 1.63
C ALA A 58 10.85 2.49 2.32
N LEU A 59 10.00 1.73 1.65
CA LEU A 59 9.46 0.48 2.19
C LEU A 59 10.52 -0.60 2.30
N ILE A 60 11.39 -0.72 1.30
CA ILE A 60 12.51 -1.67 1.34
C ILE A 60 13.44 -1.33 2.51
N ALA A 61 13.76 -0.06 2.69
CA ALA A 61 14.66 0.38 3.76
C ALA A 61 14.09 0.07 5.14
N ARG A 62 12.75 0.13 5.31
CA ARG A 62 12.11 -0.09 6.61
C ARG A 62 11.81 -1.56 6.88
N TYR A 63 11.36 -2.29 5.89
CA TYR A 63 10.78 -3.64 6.08
C TYR A 63 11.53 -4.73 5.36
N GLY A 64 12.42 -4.39 4.43
CA GLY A 64 13.16 -5.36 3.63
C GLY A 64 12.52 -5.67 2.29
N ASP A 65 13.33 -5.98 1.29
CA ASP A 65 12.88 -6.34 -0.05
C ASP A 65 12.08 -7.64 0.01
N MET A 66 10.92 -7.65 -0.62
CA MET A 66 10.00 -8.80 -0.66
C MET A 66 9.48 -9.23 0.73
N LYS A 67 9.62 -8.38 1.76
CA LYS A 67 9.23 -8.70 3.13
C LYS A 67 7.92 -8.07 3.56
N PHE A 68 7.19 -7.42 2.66
CA PHE A 68 5.90 -6.79 2.95
C PHE A 68 4.89 -7.10 1.87
N GLY A 69 3.61 -7.05 2.21
CA GLY A 69 2.53 -7.03 1.23
C GLY A 69 2.15 -5.59 0.93
N TYR A 70 1.70 -5.31 -0.28
CA TYR A 70 1.34 -3.96 -0.67
C TYR A 70 0.02 -3.95 -1.42
N ALA A 71 -0.88 -3.05 -1.00
CA ALA A 71 -2.17 -2.84 -1.64
C ALA A 71 -2.17 -1.51 -2.39
N GLY A 72 -2.56 -1.52 -3.63
CA GLY A 72 -2.58 -0.33 -4.46
C GLY A 72 -3.60 -0.44 -5.60
N ASN A 73 -3.72 0.62 -6.41
CA ASN A 73 -4.74 0.68 -7.45
C ASN A 73 -4.28 1.36 -8.75
N SER A 74 -3.04 1.79 -8.85
CA SER A 74 -2.61 2.58 -9.99
C SER A 74 -1.27 2.12 -10.56
N HIS A 75 -0.93 2.64 -11.75
CA HIS A 75 0.36 2.38 -12.37
C HIS A 75 1.53 2.90 -11.53
N HIS A 76 1.30 3.89 -10.67
CA HIS A 76 2.32 4.39 -9.75
C HIS A 76 2.71 3.36 -8.69
N ASP A 77 1.88 2.34 -8.48
CA ASP A 77 2.13 1.29 -7.50
C ASP A 77 2.98 0.14 -8.06
N LEU A 78 3.16 0.08 -9.39
CA LEU A 78 3.94 -0.99 -10.01
C LEU A 78 5.36 -1.12 -9.45
N PRO A 79 6.13 -0.03 -9.26
CA PRO A 79 7.47 -0.16 -8.69
C PRO A 79 7.47 -0.74 -7.28
N VAL A 80 6.42 -0.48 -6.50
CA VAL A 80 6.30 -1.02 -5.14
C VAL A 80 5.99 -2.51 -5.18
N TRP A 81 5.08 -2.92 -6.05
CA TRP A 81 4.71 -4.33 -6.20
C TRP A 81 5.89 -5.20 -6.64
N GLU A 82 6.81 -4.65 -7.42
CA GLU A 82 8.01 -5.38 -7.84
C GLU A 82 8.88 -5.82 -6.66
N HIS A 83 8.77 -5.13 -5.53
CA HIS A 83 9.54 -5.39 -4.32
C HIS A 83 8.70 -5.89 -3.15
N SER A 84 7.43 -6.24 -3.41
CA SER A 84 6.54 -6.76 -2.37
C SER A 84 6.41 -8.27 -2.46
N GLY A 85 6.27 -8.90 -1.31
CA GLY A 85 6.08 -10.35 -1.22
C GLY A 85 4.65 -10.78 -1.51
N GLN A 86 3.70 -9.84 -1.45
CA GLN A 86 2.28 -10.09 -1.73
C GLN A 86 1.72 -8.90 -2.50
N ILE A 87 1.04 -9.17 -3.60
CA ILE A 87 0.45 -8.14 -4.45
C ILE A 87 -1.06 -8.12 -4.26
N ILE A 88 -1.58 -7.01 -3.76
CA ILE A 88 -3.01 -6.80 -3.52
C ILE A 88 -3.46 -5.62 -4.39
N VAL A 89 -4.48 -5.83 -5.20
CA VAL A 89 -5.01 -4.80 -6.09
C VAL A 89 -6.41 -4.42 -5.63
N VAL A 90 -6.64 -3.12 -5.44
CA VAL A 90 -7.90 -2.60 -4.94
C VAL A 90 -8.46 -1.61 -5.95
N ASN A 91 -9.63 -1.90 -6.50
CA ASN A 91 -10.32 -1.02 -7.44
C ASN A 91 -9.36 -0.49 -8.51
N PRO A 92 -8.77 -1.38 -9.34
CA PRO A 92 -7.69 -1.01 -10.25
C PRO A 92 -8.14 -0.02 -11.32
N GLU A 93 -7.24 0.89 -11.69
CA GLU A 93 -7.47 1.77 -12.82
C GLU A 93 -7.37 1.00 -14.14
N ASN A 94 -7.79 1.64 -15.23
CA ASN A 94 -7.87 0.99 -16.55
C ASN A 94 -6.51 0.41 -16.95
N ASN A 95 -6.54 -0.83 -17.44
CA ASN A 95 -5.39 -1.56 -17.97
C ASN A 95 -4.34 -1.94 -16.91
N LEU A 96 -4.57 -1.67 -15.64
CA LEU A 96 -3.60 -2.01 -14.60
C LEU A 96 -3.41 -3.52 -14.47
N LEU A 97 -4.50 -4.28 -14.48
CA LEU A 97 -4.42 -5.74 -14.37
C LEU A 97 -3.64 -6.37 -15.53
N ASP A 98 -3.72 -5.76 -16.73
CA ASP A 98 -2.95 -6.23 -17.88
C ASP A 98 -1.44 -6.06 -17.66
N LYS A 99 -1.04 -5.00 -16.96
CA LYS A 99 0.37 -4.73 -16.67
C LYS A 99 0.93 -5.64 -15.59
N ILE A 100 0.08 -6.07 -14.65
CA ILE A 100 0.49 -6.96 -13.57
C ILE A 100 0.52 -8.40 -14.07
N ASN A 101 -0.25 -8.70 -15.12
CA ASN A 101 -0.50 -10.06 -15.59
C ASN A 101 -1.06 -10.88 -14.43
N ASP A 102 -0.83 -12.13 -14.32
CA ASP A 102 -1.40 -12.98 -13.28
C ASP A 102 -0.64 -12.95 -11.95
N LYS A 103 0.12 -11.88 -11.69
CA LYS A 103 0.92 -11.77 -10.47
C LYS A 103 0.16 -11.31 -9.24
N ALA A 104 -1.03 -10.75 -9.42
CA ALA A 104 -1.83 -10.30 -8.28
C ALA A 104 -2.30 -11.49 -7.44
N ASP A 105 -2.03 -11.42 -6.14
CA ASP A 105 -2.45 -12.46 -5.19
C ASP A 105 -3.91 -12.28 -4.78
N ILE A 106 -4.34 -11.04 -4.60
CA ILE A 106 -5.72 -10.71 -4.23
C ILE A 106 -6.17 -9.51 -5.05
N VAL A 107 -7.39 -9.54 -5.56
CA VAL A 107 -7.98 -8.42 -6.31
C VAL A 107 -9.34 -8.09 -5.71
N PHE A 108 -9.51 -6.82 -5.34
CA PHE A 108 -10.78 -6.25 -4.90
C PHE A 108 -11.28 -5.27 -5.97
N GLU A 109 -12.38 -5.55 -6.60
CA GLU A 109 -12.94 -4.69 -7.65
C GLU A 109 -14.15 -3.84 -7.24
#